data_149f4628e47badc038f28e7b18b765bd
#
_entry.id   149f4628e47badc038f28e7b18b765bd
#
_cell.length_a   1.000
_cell.length_b   1.000
_cell.length_c   1.000
_cell.angle_alpha   90.00
_cell.angle_beta   90.00
_cell.angle_gamma   90.00
#
_symmetry.space_group_name_H-M   'P 1'
#
loop_
_entity.id
_entity.type
_entity.pdbx_description
1 polymer ?
#
loop_
_entity_poly.entity_id
_entity_poly.type
_entity_poly.pdbx_seq_one_letter_code
_entity_poly.pdbx_strand_id
1 'polypeptide(L)'
;MVLISLKRLERNIYYIEIIMTKLTPFHLAIPVKNLSESKDFYENILGCKRGRESNEWADYDFFGHQLVIHVDPNHEGKSHHNEVDGKSVPIPHFGVVIPWDDFDKFADMLSTNNIHFVIEPYVRFEGLPGEQKTMFFYDNSGNALEFKSFKDMSMLFSTKI
;
A
#
# COMPACT_ATOMS: atom_id res chain seq x y z
N MET A 1 20.31 -38.99 -14.53
CA MET A 1 20.42 -37.53 -14.31
C MET A 1 19.17 -36.73 -14.70
N VAL A 2 18.54 -37.02 -15.82
CA VAL A 2 17.32 -36.29 -16.30
C VAL A 2 16.10 -36.46 -15.38
N LEU A 3 15.85 -37.64 -14.81
CA LEU A 3 14.69 -37.90 -13.96
C LEU A 3 14.73 -37.15 -12.59
N ILE A 4 15.93 -36.90 -12.06
CA ILE A 4 16.10 -36.15 -10.81
C ILE A 4 15.84 -34.65 -11.03
N SER A 5 16.20 -34.15 -12.20
CA SER A 5 15.96 -32.77 -12.61
C SER A 5 14.47 -32.46 -12.79
N LEU A 6 13.72 -33.37 -13.44
CA LEU A 6 12.28 -33.23 -13.65
C LEU A 6 11.51 -33.23 -12.31
N LYS A 7 11.79 -34.16 -11.39
CA LYS A 7 11.17 -34.23 -10.08
C LYS A 7 11.48 -33.02 -9.18
N ARG A 8 12.62 -32.37 -9.40
CA ARG A 8 12.97 -31.12 -8.69
C ARG A 8 12.20 -29.91 -9.26
N LEU A 9 12.01 -29.89 -10.58
CA LEU A 9 11.24 -28.86 -11.27
C LEU A 9 9.75 -28.94 -10.89
N GLU A 10 9.16 -30.14 -10.94
CA GLU A 10 7.77 -30.38 -10.53
C GLU A 10 7.53 -30.00 -9.06
N ARG A 11 8.48 -30.31 -8.16
CA ARG A 11 8.40 -29.92 -6.76
C ARG A 11 8.47 -28.41 -6.54
N ASN A 12 9.30 -27.72 -7.31
CA ASN A 12 9.41 -26.27 -7.25
C ASN A 12 8.16 -25.58 -7.80
N ILE A 13 7.59 -26.07 -8.89
CA ILE A 13 6.33 -25.57 -9.46
C ILE A 13 5.19 -25.76 -8.45
N TYR A 14 5.06 -26.95 -7.89
CA TYR A 14 4.04 -27.25 -6.87
C TYR A 14 4.18 -26.38 -5.61
N TYR A 15 5.41 -26.12 -5.18
CA TYR A 15 5.68 -25.22 -4.04
C TYR A 15 5.31 -23.77 -4.34
N ILE A 16 5.60 -23.30 -5.56
CA ILE A 16 5.23 -21.95 -6.04
C ILE A 16 3.71 -21.82 -6.14
N GLU A 17 3.03 -22.83 -6.70
CA GLU A 17 1.58 -22.85 -6.81
C GLU A 17 0.89 -22.79 -5.42
N ILE A 18 1.39 -23.56 -4.44
CA ILE A 18 0.85 -23.49 -3.07
C ILE A 18 1.05 -22.12 -2.44
N ILE A 19 2.20 -21.49 -2.63
CA ILE A 19 2.47 -20.14 -2.11
C ILE A 19 1.56 -19.12 -2.79
N MET A 20 1.37 -19.22 -4.09
CA MET A 20 0.56 -18.28 -4.87
C MET A 20 -0.96 -18.42 -4.66
N THR A 21 -1.44 -19.57 -4.17
CA THR A 21 -2.87 -19.76 -3.83
C THR A 21 -3.24 -19.21 -2.46
N LYS A 22 -2.25 -18.90 -1.62
CA LYS A 22 -2.46 -18.39 -0.26
C LYS A 22 -2.01 -16.94 -0.18
N LEU A 23 -2.96 -16.03 0.04
CA LEU A 23 -2.62 -14.64 0.31
C LEU A 23 -1.78 -14.57 1.59
N THR A 24 -0.51 -14.16 1.45
CA THR A 24 0.42 -13.95 2.56
C THR A 24 0.66 -12.46 2.77
N PRO A 25 0.93 -12.01 4.00
CA PRO A 25 1.31 -10.62 4.25
C PRO A 25 2.49 -10.19 3.39
N PHE A 26 2.36 -9.05 2.74
CA PHE A 26 3.46 -8.34 2.11
C PHE A 26 4.32 -7.69 3.21
N HIS A 27 5.62 -7.61 2.99
CA HIS A 27 6.57 -6.92 3.88
C HIS A 27 7.17 -5.73 3.16
N LEU A 28 7.06 -4.54 3.79
CA LEU A 28 7.63 -3.29 3.31
C LEU A 28 8.38 -2.59 4.44
N ALA A 29 9.60 -2.12 4.17
CA ALA A 29 10.34 -1.24 5.07
C ALA A 29 10.51 0.13 4.41
N ILE A 30 10.23 1.20 5.17
CA ILE A 30 10.33 2.59 4.70
C ILE A 30 11.14 3.45 5.66
N PRO A 31 11.83 4.48 5.17
CA PRO A 31 12.49 5.46 6.02
C PRO A 31 11.49 6.49 6.56
N VAL A 32 11.71 6.95 7.80
CA VAL A 32 10.98 8.04 8.41
C VAL A 32 11.92 9.02 9.11
N LYS A 33 11.60 10.31 9.12
CA LYS A 33 12.43 11.36 9.72
C LYS A 33 12.38 11.34 11.25
N ASN A 34 11.18 11.14 11.80
CA ASN A 34 10.87 11.19 13.22
C ASN A 34 9.97 10.03 13.61
N LEU A 35 10.47 9.17 14.51
CA LEU A 35 9.74 7.97 14.92
C LEU A 35 8.45 8.31 15.68
N SER A 36 8.46 9.34 16.54
CA SER A 36 7.30 9.71 17.35
C SER A 36 6.15 10.24 16.49
N GLU A 37 6.47 11.14 15.54
CA GLU A 37 5.46 11.69 14.61
C GLU A 37 4.91 10.61 13.67
N SER A 38 5.78 9.70 13.22
CA SER A 38 5.35 8.58 12.38
C SER A 38 4.49 7.59 13.15
N LYS A 39 4.79 7.31 14.42
CA LYS A 39 3.92 6.50 15.29
C LYS A 39 2.54 7.12 15.42
N ASP A 40 2.47 8.43 15.67
CA ASP A 40 1.18 9.13 15.75
C ASP A 40 0.37 8.99 14.45
N PHE A 41 1.02 9.17 13.31
CA PHE A 41 0.38 9.01 12.00
C PHE A 41 -0.14 7.58 11.75
N TYR A 42 0.71 6.57 11.91
CA TYR A 42 0.32 5.19 11.62
C TYR A 42 -0.67 4.61 12.65
N GLU A 43 -0.54 4.98 13.94
CA GLU A 43 -1.39 4.45 15.01
C GLU A 43 -2.70 5.22 15.16
N ASN A 44 -2.64 6.55 15.25
CA ASN A 44 -3.80 7.36 15.61
C ASN A 44 -4.59 7.83 14.38
N ILE A 45 -3.93 8.05 13.25
CA ILE A 45 -4.62 8.46 12.01
C ILE A 45 -5.02 7.24 11.19
N LEU A 46 -4.08 6.34 10.86
CA LEU A 46 -4.38 5.17 10.02
C LEU A 46 -4.94 3.99 10.81
N GLY A 47 -4.89 4.00 12.14
CA GLY A 47 -5.40 2.94 12.99
C GLY A 47 -4.60 1.64 12.95
N CYS A 48 -3.33 1.69 12.51
CA CYS A 48 -2.47 0.53 12.42
C CYS A 48 -2.08 0.03 13.81
N LYS A 49 -2.14 -1.29 14.00
CA LYS A 49 -1.71 -1.90 15.25
C LYS A 49 -0.20 -2.06 15.26
N ARG A 50 0.48 -1.47 16.25
CA ARG A 50 1.92 -1.62 16.43
C ARG A 50 2.26 -3.03 16.90
N GLY A 51 3.36 -3.58 16.33
CA GLY A 51 4.01 -4.80 16.75
C GLY A 51 5.25 -4.53 17.62
N ARG A 52 6.41 -5.02 17.19
CA ARG A 52 7.70 -4.79 17.86
C ARG A 52 8.25 -3.41 17.54
N GLU A 53 9.09 -2.89 18.42
CA GLU A 53 9.76 -1.61 18.23
C GLU A 53 11.12 -1.54 18.91
N SER A 54 11.89 -0.53 18.53
CA SER A 54 13.09 -0.06 19.21
C SER A 54 13.11 1.47 19.24
N ASN A 55 14.24 2.06 19.59
CA ASN A 55 14.40 3.52 19.48
C ASN A 55 14.57 4.01 18.05
N GLU A 56 14.77 3.12 17.07
CA GLU A 56 15.11 3.45 15.69
C GLU A 56 14.11 2.89 14.66
N TRP A 57 13.19 2.03 15.07
CA TRP A 57 12.21 1.44 14.17
C TRP A 57 10.96 0.94 14.90
N ALA A 58 9.87 0.75 14.17
CA ALA A 58 8.64 0.09 14.64
C ALA A 58 8.00 -0.72 13.52
N ASP A 59 7.42 -1.90 13.90
CA ASP A 59 6.58 -2.75 13.03
C ASP A 59 5.11 -2.38 13.17
N TYR A 60 4.35 -2.52 12.09
CA TYR A 60 2.90 -2.34 12.08
C TYR A 60 2.19 -3.47 11.34
N ASP A 61 1.02 -3.83 11.85
CA ASP A 61 -0.02 -4.46 11.05
C ASP A 61 -0.66 -3.35 10.19
N PHE A 62 -0.21 -3.25 8.95
CA PHE A 62 -0.70 -2.30 7.98
C PHE A 62 -1.76 -2.98 7.11
N PHE A 63 -3.01 -2.97 7.58
CA PHE A 63 -4.15 -3.59 6.90
C PHE A 63 -3.93 -5.07 6.52
N GLY A 64 -3.34 -5.85 7.43
CA GLY A 64 -3.00 -7.26 7.21
C GLY A 64 -1.64 -7.52 6.56
N HIS A 65 -0.86 -6.49 6.29
CA HIS A 65 0.51 -6.57 5.78
C HIS A 65 1.50 -6.05 6.81
N GLN A 66 2.78 -6.43 6.70
CA GLN A 66 3.82 -5.92 7.60
C GLN A 66 4.46 -4.66 7.00
N LEU A 67 4.29 -3.53 7.67
CA LEU A 67 5.03 -2.31 7.42
C LEU A 67 6.06 -2.11 8.53
N VAL A 68 7.30 -1.79 8.17
CA VAL A 68 8.36 -1.41 9.12
C VAL A 68 8.82 0.01 8.80
N ILE A 69 8.75 0.89 9.79
CA ILE A 69 9.32 2.23 9.68
C ILE A 69 10.70 2.26 10.35
N HIS A 70 11.71 2.79 9.65
CA HIS A 70 13.06 2.96 10.16
C HIS A 70 13.44 4.44 10.19
N VAL A 71 14.03 4.89 11.30
CA VAL A 71 14.50 6.28 11.40
C VAL A 71 15.68 6.51 10.46
N ASP A 72 15.51 7.45 9.55
CA ASP A 72 16.56 8.06 8.75
C ASP A 72 16.36 9.59 8.79
N PRO A 73 17.11 10.30 9.65
CA PRO A 73 16.98 11.75 9.77
C PRO A 73 17.31 12.51 8.49
N ASN A 74 18.03 11.88 7.55
CA ASN A 74 18.42 12.47 6.26
C ASN A 74 17.40 12.17 5.15
N HIS A 75 16.34 11.41 5.43
CA HIS A 75 15.30 11.12 4.45
C HIS A 75 14.63 12.42 3.98
N GLU A 76 14.73 12.72 2.70
CA GLU A 76 14.21 13.99 2.15
C GLU A 76 12.73 13.95 1.79
N GLY A 77 12.12 12.77 1.72
CA GLY A 77 10.70 12.62 1.34
C GLY A 77 10.39 13.06 -0.09
N LYS A 78 11.39 13.01 -0.98
CA LYS A 78 11.20 13.40 -2.38
C LYS A 78 10.67 12.23 -3.20
N SER A 79 9.52 12.42 -3.80
CA SER A 79 8.94 11.51 -4.77
C SER A 79 9.24 11.97 -6.19
N HIS A 80 9.51 11.02 -7.08
CA HIS A 80 9.39 11.23 -8.51
C HIS A 80 7.90 11.32 -8.84
N HIS A 81 7.57 12.03 -9.92
CA HIS A 81 6.17 12.12 -10.36
C HIS A 81 6.05 11.70 -11.82
N ASN A 82 5.05 10.86 -12.12
CA ASN A 82 4.65 10.53 -13.48
C ASN A 82 3.23 11.04 -13.74
N GLU A 83 2.99 11.46 -14.97
CA GLU A 83 1.63 11.80 -15.37
C GLU A 83 0.84 10.52 -15.68
N VAL A 84 -0.30 10.37 -15.01
CA VAL A 84 -1.27 9.29 -15.24
C VAL A 84 -2.66 9.90 -15.23
N ASP A 85 -3.41 9.80 -16.32
CA ASP A 85 -4.76 10.36 -16.50
C ASP A 85 -4.85 11.86 -16.13
N GLY A 86 -3.85 12.65 -16.50
CA GLY A 86 -3.77 14.07 -16.19
C GLY A 86 -3.49 14.40 -14.72
N LYS A 87 -3.09 13.42 -13.93
CA LYS A 87 -2.68 13.58 -12.53
C LYS A 87 -1.18 13.34 -12.37
N SER A 88 -0.53 14.17 -11.55
CA SER A 88 0.87 14.05 -11.19
C SER A 88 1.01 13.00 -10.06
N VAL A 89 1.25 11.75 -10.43
CA VAL A 89 1.29 10.61 -9.49
C VAL A 89 2.67 10.46 -8.88
N PRO A 90 2.80 10.50 -7.53
CA PRO A 90 4.09 10.32 -6.86
C PRO A 90 4.59 8.86 -6.98
N ILE A 91 5.92 8.69 -7.17
CA ILE A 91 6.59 7.40 -7.25
C ILE A 91 7.90 7.44 -6.46
N PRO A 92 8.23 6.43 -5.62
CA PRO A 92 7.36 5.30 -5.27
C PRO A 92 6.18 5.70 -4.40
N HIS A 93 5.14 4.89 -4.40
CA HIS A 93 4.04 4.94 -3.45
C HIS A 93 3.64 3.52 -3.03
N PHE A 94 2.95 3.41 -1.91
CA PHE A 94 2.42 2.15 -1.41
C PHE A 94 1.06 2.37 -0.75
N GLY A 95 0.33 1.28 -0.53
CA GLY A 95 -0.96 1.32 0.13
C GLY A 95 -1.72 0.01 -0.07
N VAL A 96 -3.02 0.05 0.16
CA VAL A 96 -3.87 -1.12 0.08
C VAL A 96 -5.14 -0.86 -0.72
N VAL A 97 -5.71 -1.93 -1.23
CA VAL A 97 -7.05 -1.92 -1.82
C VAL A 97 -8.04 -2.21 -0.70
N ILE A 98 -8.92 -1.25 -0.42
CA ILE A 98 -9.93 -1.35 0.62
C ILE A 98 -11.32 -1.63 0.01
N PRO A 99 -12.32 -2.13 0.79
CA PRO A 99 -13.66 -2.35 0.29
C PRO A 99 -14.30 -1.08 -0.28
N TRP A 100 -15.09 -1.23 -1.35
CA TRP A 100 -15.74 -0.10 -2.05
C TRP A 100 -16.57 0.79 -1.14
N ASP A 101 -17.34 0.17 -0.23
CA ASP A 101 -18.26 0.87 0.67
C ASP A 101 -17.54 1.58 1.84
N ASP A 102 -16.27 1.29 2.05
CA ASP A 102 -15.46 1.88 3.13
C ASP A 102 -14.56 3.02 2.62
N PHE A 103 -14.35 3.13 1.29
CA PHE A 103 -13.42 4.10 0.72
C PHE A 103 -13.78 5.55 1.07
N ASP A 104 -15.04 5.96 0.87
CA ASP A 104 -15.47 7.34 1.13
C ASP A 104 -15.40 7.68 2.61
N LYS A 105 -15.80 6.76 3.49
CA LYS A 105 -15.68 6.92 4.94
C LYS A 105 -14.23 7.08 5.38
N PHE A 106 -13.33 6.33 4.76
CA PHE A 106 -11.90 6.42 5.04
C PHE A 106 -11.32 7.77 4.56
N ALA A 107 -11.70 8.23 3.38
CA ALA A 107 -11.32 9.55 2.86
C ALA A 107 -11.83 10.69 3.78
N ASP A 108 -13.08 10.61 4.23
CA ASP A 108 -13.67 11.59 5.16
C ASP A 108 -12.94 11.60 6.52
N MET A 109 -12.56 10.43 7.01
CA MET A 109 -11.78 10.29 8.23
C MET A 109 -10.40 10.94 8.08
N LEU A 110 -9.69 10.74 6.97
CA LEU A 110 -8.41 11.38 6.67
C LEU A 110 -8.55 12.90 6.62
N SER A 111 -9.57 13.42 5.93
CA SER A 111 -9.87 14.86 5.86
C SER A 111 -10.14 15.45 7.24
N THR A 112 -10.90 14.75 8.08
CA THR A 112 -11.21 15.17 9.46
C THR A 112 -9.95 15.25 10.34
N ASN A 113 -8.95 14.40 10.05
CA ASN A 113 -7.64 14.43 10.70
C ASN A 113 -6.63 15.39 10.02
N ASN A 114 -7.11 16.32 9.19
CA ASN A 114 -6.31 17.31 8.48
C ASN A 114 -5.23 16.71 7.55
N ILE A 115 -5.46 15.53 7.00
CA ILE A 115 -4.59 14.98 5.95
C ILE A 115 -4.88 15.69 4.64
N HIS A 116 -3.83 16.27 4.04
CA HIS A 116 -3.90 16.90 2.74
C HIS A 116 -3.66 15.88 1.63
N PHE A 117 -4.62 15.77 0.72
CA PHE A 117 -4.47 14.89 -0.44
C PHE A 117 -3.55 15.52 -1.49
N VAL A 118 -2.62 14.71 -1.99
CA VAL A 118 -1.82 15.03 -3.20
C VAL A 118 -2.69 14.86 -4.44
N ILE A 119 -3.53 13.83 -4.42
CA ILE A 119 -4.58 13.60 -5.40
C ILE A 119 -5.84 13.32 -4.60
N GLU A 120 -6.81 14.22 -4.73
CA GLU A 120 -8.12 14.11 -4.07
C GLU A 120 -8.81 12.79 -4.42
N PRO A 121 -9.62 12.23 -3.49
CA PRO A 121 -10.44 11.06 -3.80
C PRO A 121 -11.25 11.25 -5.06
N TYR A 122 -11.14 10.31 -6.02
CA TYR A 122 -11.93 10.36 -7.26
C TYR A 122 -12.17 8.97 -7.84
N VAL A 123 -13.16 8.89 -8.72
CA VAL A 123 -13.50 7.67 -9.47
C VAL A 123 -12.76 7.69 -10.80
N ARG A 124 -12.11 6.58 -11.13
CA ARG A 124 -11.54 6.29 -12.45
C ARG A 124 -12.43 5.28 -13.17
N PHE A 125 -12.52 5.39 -14.49
CA PHE A 125 -13.27 4.48 -15.35
C PHE A 125 -14.75 4.34 -14.95
N GLU A 126 -15.37 5.44 -14.52
CA GLU A 126 -16.77 5.46 -14.07
C GLU A 126 -17.72 4.84 -15.11
N GLY A 127 -18.51 3.85 -14.68
CA GLY A 127 -19.44 3.12 -15.55
C GLY A 127 -18.79 2.13 -16.52
N LEU A 128 -17.46 1.94 -16.46
CA LEU A 128 -16.70 1.03 -17.32
C LEU A 128 -16.17 -0.17 -16.52
N PRO A 129 -15.77 -1.26 -17.20
CA PRO A 129 -14.99 -2.32 -16.56
C PRO A 129 -13.73 -1.73 -15.89
N GLY A 130 -13.44 -2.15 -14.67
CA GLY A 130 -12.31 -1.62 -13.91
C GLY A 130 -12.59 -0.31 -13.18
N GLU A 131 -13.89 0.10 -13.04
CA GLU A 131 -14.29 1.25 -12.21
C GLU A 131 -13.66 1.13 -10.82
N GLN A 132 -12.88 2.15 -10.44
CA GLN A 132 -12.12 2.18 -9.20
C GLN A 132 -12.07 3.58 -8.60
N LYS A 133 -11.95 3.64 -7.29
CA LYS A 133 -11.65 4.87 -6.54
C LYS A 133 -10.18 4.87 -6.17
N THR A 134 -9.57 6.05 -6.10
CA THR A 134 -8.19 6.23 -5.64
C THR A 134 -8.02 7.59 -4.97
N MET A 135 -7.06 7.67 -4.04
CA MET A 135 -6.60 8.90 -3.40
C MET A 135 -5.12 8.77 -3.02
N PHE A 136 -4.41 9.89 -2.99
CA PHE A 136 -2.99 9.95 -2.61
C PHE A 136 -2.75 11.01 -1.54
N PHE A 137 -1.91 10.68 -0.58
CA PHE A 137 -1.45 11.60 0.45
C PHE A 137 -0.04 11.21 0.93
N TYR A 138 0.60 12.08 1.69
CA TYR A 138 1.91 11.79 2.29
C TYR A 138 1.79 11.51 3.77
N ASP A 139 2.69 10.64 4.28
CA ASP A 139 2.98 10.61 5.71
C ASP A 139 3.82 11.83 6.15
N ASN A 140 4.07 11.97 7.46
CA ASN A 140 4.85 13.08 8.02
C ASN A 140 6.32 13.11 7.55
N SER A 141 6.79 12.05 6.93
CA SER A 141 8.15 11.91 6.40
C SER A 141 8.24 12.12 4.89
N GLY A 142 7.08 12.27 4.22
CA GLY A 142 6.99 12.46 2.78
C GLY A 142 6.94 11.16 1.98
N ASN A 143 6.68 10.02 2.63
CA ASN A 143 6.38 8.79 1.92
C ASN A 143 4.97 8.88 1.33
N ALA A 144 4.83 8.57 0.04
CA ALA A 144 3.55 8.63 -0.64
C ALA A 144 2.73 7.37 -0.39
N LEU A 145 1.46 7.54 -0.03
CA LEU A 145 0.48 6.47 0.13
C LEU A 145 -0.61 6.61 -0.93
N GLU A 146 -1.02 5.47 -1.50
CA GLU A 146 -2.20 5.36 -2.35
C GLU A 146 -3.19 4.37 -1.75
N PHE A 147 -4.42 4.79 -1.53
CA PHE A 147 -5.52 3.88 -1.20
C PHE A 147 -6.45 3.76 -2.39
N LYS A 148 -6.78 2.52 -2.73
CA LYS A 148 -7.64 2.17 -3.85
C LYS A 148 -8.85 1.39 -3.42
N SER A 149 -9.85 1.39 -4.28
CA SER A 149 -10.98 0.48 -4.18
C SER A 149 -11.50 0.14 -5.57
N PHE A 150 -11.82 -1.11 -5.81
CA PHE A 150 -12.45 -1.57 -7.04
C PHE A 150 -13.93 -1.87 -6.78
N LYS A 151 -14.79 -1.38 -7.64
CA LYS A 151 -16.22 -1.69 -7.58
C LYS A 151 -16.49 -3.18 -7.79
N ASP A 152 -15.72 -3.79 -8.70
CA ASP A 152 -15.62 -5.23 -8.89
C ASP A 152 -14.18 -5.68 -8.62
N MET A 153 -13.95 -6.34 -7.49
CA MET A 153 -12.63 -6.83 -7.07
C MET A 153 -12.00 -7.83 -8.05
N SER A 154 -12.78 -8.49 -8.91
CA SER A 154 -12.25 -9.38 -9.95
C SER A 154 -11.44 -8.63 -11.01
N MET A 155 -11.63 -7.31 -11.10
CA MET A 155 -10.92 -6.44 -12.04
C MET A 155 -9.51 -6.06 -11.58
N LEU A 156 -9.15 -6.28 -10.31
CA LEU A 156 -7.84 -5.88 -9.76
C LEU A 156 -6.64 -6.42 -10.56
N PHE A 157 -6.75 -7.65 -11.06
CA PHE A 157 -5.73 -8.30 -11.88
C PHE A 157 -6.19 -8.57 -13.32
N SER A 158 -7.28 -7.92 -13.74
CA SER A 158 -7.80 -8.09 -15.08
C SER A 158 -6.83 -7.49 -16.14
N THR A 159 -6.65 -8.21 -17.21
CA THR A 159 -5.93 -7.70 -18.41
C THR A 159 -6.88 -7.02 -19.40
N LYS A 160 -8.17 -6.97 -19.09
CA LYS A 160 -9.21 -6.32 -19.91
C LYS A 160 -9.45 -4.92 -19.37
N ILE A 161 -9.37 -3.94 -20.21
CA ILE A 161 -9.72 -2.54 -19.93
C ILE A 161 -11.01 -2.24 -20.67
#